data_0a713dfdc7624910bd5015ab136015ff
#
_entry.id   0a713dfdc7624910bd5015ab136015ff
#
_cell.length_a   1.000
_cell.length_b   1.000
_cell.length_c   1.000
_cell.angle_alpha   90.00
_cell.angle_beta   90.00
_cell.angle_gamma   90.00
#
_symmetry.space_group_name_H-M   'P 1'
#
loop_
_entity.id
_entity.type
_entity.pdbx_description
1 polymer ?
#
loop_
_entity_poly.entity_id
_entity_poly.type
_entity_poly.pdbx_seq_one_letter_code
_entity_poly.pdbx_strand_id
1 'polypeptide(L)'
;MDDLMKDIEKTVKPYRGEFPAFDQLPATPRSREEILQEMRELEEREDKAWKDGYVSGAVYHGDSEHIQFLNQVYSLTSQYNPLHADLWPSNVKYEAEIVEMTANMLGKENTPEIADPERDKICGVVTSGGTESILLAMKTYRDYARKEKGITDPEMLVPETVHAAFDKASEYFNIRIRRIPLDSE
;
A
#
# COMPACT_ATOMS: atom_id res chain seq x y z
N MET A 1 -19.88 21.80 -21.10
CA MET A 1 -18.68 20.96 -20.99
C MET A 1 -17.53 21.71 -20.31
N ASP A 2 -17.28 22.97 -20.68
CA ASP A 2 -16.19 23.77 -20.08
C ASP A 2 -16.39 24.08 -18.59
N ASP A 3 -17.62 24.28 -18.12
CA ASP A 3 -17.89 24.53 -16.71
C ASP A 3 -17.68 23.28 -15.85
N LEU A 4 -18.12 22.11 -16.35
CA LEU A 4 -17.86 20.84 -15.68
C LEU A 4 -16.35 20.52 -15.58
N MET A 5 -15.60 20.82 -16.63
CA MET A 5 -14.14 20.63 -16.62
C MET A 5 -13.46 21.57 -15.63
N LYS A 6 -13.94 22.82 -15.50
CA LYS A 6 -13.43 23.77 -14.50
C LYS A 6 -13.74 23.32 -13.07
N ASP A 7 -14.92 22.77 -12.83
CA ASP A 7 -15.29 22.26 -11.50
C ASP A 7 -14.48 21.02 -11.13
N ILE A 8 -14.27 20.11 -12.10
CA ILE A 8 -13.37 18.96 -11.91
C ILE A 8 -11.94 19.45 -11.63
N GLU A 9 -11.44 20.43 -12.38
CA GLU A 9 -10.09 20.97 -12.19
C GLU A 9 -9.91 21.58 -10.79
N LYS A 10 -10.89 22.32 -10.28
CA LYS A 10 -10.88 22.85 -8.91
C LYS A 10 -10.86 21.75 -7.85
N THR A 11 -11.59 20.66 -8.09
CA THR A 11 -11.64 19.52 -7.16
C THR A 11 -10.34 18.72 -7.16
N VAL A 12 -9.75 18.51 -8.34
CA VAL A 12 -8.53 17.69 -8.50
C VAL A 12 -7.25 18.48 -8.22
N LYS A 13 -7.29 19.80 -8.40
CA LYS A 13 -6.13 20.70 -8.21
C LYS A 13 -6.52 21.90 -7.34
N PRO A 14 -6.96 21.69 -6.09
CA PRO A 14 -7.54 22.75 -5.25
C PRO A 14 -6.57 23.89 -4.95
N TYR A 15 -5.26 23.62 -4.97
CA TYR A 15 -4.21 24.59 -4.61
C TYR A 15 -3.56 25.27 -5.81
N ARG A 16 -4.11 25.06 -7.01
CA ARG A 16 -3.54 25.67 -8.22
C ARG A 16 -3.66 27.20 -8.18
N GLY A 17 -2.50 27.86 -8.23
CA GLY A 17 -2.41 29.32 -8.14
C GLY A 17 -2.41 29.90 -6.73
N GLU A 18 -2.59 29.08 -5.68
CA GLU A 18 -2.50 29.51 -4.29
C GLU A 18 -1.11 29.24 -3.71
N PHE A 19 -0.49 28.12 -4.09
CA PHE A 19 0.85 27.75 -3.67
C PHE A 19 1.82 27.75 -4.84
N PRO A 20 3.13 27.91 -4.58
CA PRO A 20 4.15 27.79 -5.61
C PRO A 20 4.10 26.43 -6.30
N ALA A 21 4.13 26.40 -7.63
CA ALA A 21 4.24 25.17 -8.41
C ALA A 21 5.58 25.18 -9.13
N PHE A 22 6.29 24.05 -9.07
CA PHE A 22 7.62 23.88 -9.64
C PHE A 22 7.57 22.84 -10.73
N ASP A 23 7.82 23.21 -11.97
CA ASP A 23 7.99 22.33 -13.12
C ASP A 23 9.48 22.07 -13.42
N GLN A 24 10.36 22.85 -12.79
CA GLN A 24 11.81 22.75 -12.88
C GLN A 24 12.44 22.86 -11.50
N LEU A 25 13.64 22.36 -11.34
CA LEU A 25 14.40 22.60 -10.11
C LEU A 25 14.67 24.10 -9.96
N PRO A 26 14.31 24.71 -8.85
CA PRO A 26 14.55 26.13 -8.63
C PRO A 26 16.05 26.42 -8.58
N ALA A 27 16.48 27.51 -9.20
CA ALA A 27 17.89 27.93 -9.19
C ALA A 27 18.39 28.26 -7.77
N THR A 28 17.49 28.71 -6.89
CA THR A 28 17.76 28.94 -5.47
C THR A 28 16.91 27.97 -4.65
N PRO A 29 17.51 27.16 -3.76
CA PRO A 29 16.74 26.26 -2.91
C PRO A 29 15.88 27.02 -1.93
N ARG A 30 14.71 26.48 -1.62
CA ARG A 30 13.85 27.00 -0.55
C ARG A 30 14.46 26.67 0.81
N SER A 31 14.25 27.55 1.78
CA SER A 31 14.64 27.28 3.16
C SER A 31 13.78 26.15 3.77
N ARG A 32 14.29 25.50 4.80
CA ARG A 32 13.51 24.50 5.54
C ARG A 32 12.28 25.11 6.20
N GLU A 33 12.40 26.33 6.67
CA GLU A 33 11.34 27.09 7.31
C GLU A 33 10.19 27.37 6.35
N GLU A 34 10.48 27.81 5.12
CA GLU A 34 9.47 28.03 4.07
C GLU A 34 8.74 26.74 3.69
N ILE A 35 9.47 25.62 3.59
CA ILE A 35 8.87 24.31 3.29
C ILE A 35 7.95 23.87 4.42
N LEU A 36 8.41 23.94 5.67
CA LEU A 36 7.62 23.53 6.83
C LEU A 36 6.40 24.42 7.03
N GLN A 37 6.51 25.72 6.73
CA GLN A 37 5.37 26.63 6.81
C GLN A 37 4.28 26.27 5.81
N GLU A 38 4.65 26.04 4.55
CA GLU A 38 3.71 25.60 3.52
C GLU A 38 3.04 24.27 3.90
N MET A 39 3.80 23.30 4.40
CA MET A 39 3.24 22.02 4.84
C MET A 39 2.24 22.17 5.99
N ARG A 40 2.47 23.06 6.95
CA ARG A 40 1.51 23.34 8.03
C ARG A 40 0.22 23.98 7.50
N GLU A 41 0.32 24.92 6.57
CA GLU A 41 -0.85 25.56 5.96
C GLU A 41 -1.70 24.54 5.19
N LEU A 42 -1.08 23.58 4.51
CA LEU A 42 -1.77 22.48 3.84
C LEU A 42 -2.41 21.52 4.84
N GLU A 43 -1.68 21.13 5.88
CA GLU A 43 -2.18 20.25 6.94
C GLU A 43 -3.42 20.86 7.62
N GLU A 44 -3.39 22.13 7.99
CA GLU A 44 -4.53 22.82 8.63
C GLU A 44 -5.79 22.81 7.77
N ARG A 45 -5.65 22.89 6.45
CA ARG A 45 -6.78 22.84 5.51
C ARG A 45 -7.32 21.42 5.30
N GLU A 46 -6.43 20.45 5.21
CA GLU A 46 -6.75 19.05 4.85
C GLU A 46 -7.25 18.26 6.05
N ASP A 47 -6.66 18.43 7.21
CA ASP A 47 -6.98 17.69 8.42
C ASP A 47 -8.42 17.88 8.89
N LYS A 48 -9.01 19.02 8.63
CA LYS A 48 -10.37 19.32 9.04
C LYS A 48 -11.37 18.31 8.50
N ALA A 49 -11.22 17.87 7.26
CA ALA A 49 -12.18 16.97 6.64
C ALA A 49 -12.24 15.60 7.35
N TRP A 50 -11.09 15.01 7.69
CA TRP A 50 -11.08 13.70 8.34
C TRP A 50 -11.29 13.79 9.85
N LYS A 51 -10.79 14.85 10.53
CA LYS A 51 -11.02 15.07 11.97
C LYS A 51 -12.50 15.34 12.27
N ASP A 52 -13.21 16.01 11.37
CA ASP A 52 -14.65 16.26 11.48
C ASP A 52 -15.51 15.05 11.01
N GLY A 53 -14.89 13.94 10.58
CA GLY A 53 -15.59 12.71 10.22
C GLY A 53 -16.18 12.70 8.79
N TYR A 54 -15.76 13.58 7.90
CA TYR A 54 -16.24 13.65 6.51
C TYR A 54 -15.58 12.62 5.57
N VAL A 55 -14.67 11.79 6.07
CA VAL A 55 -13.99 10.76 5.28
C VAL A 55 -14.15 9.39 5.92
N SER A 56 -14.18 8.35 5.09
CA SER A 56 -14.29 6.97 5.50
C SER A 56 -13.21 6.12 4.82
N GLY A 57 -12.54 5.25 5.57
CA GLY A 57 -11.56 4.32 5.04
C GLY A 57 -10.23 4.94 4.58
N ALA A 58 -10.00 6.22 4.83
CA ALA A 58 -8.77 6.93 4.45
C ALA A 58 -7.75 7.03 5.60
N VAL A 59 -8.20 7.02 6.85
CA VAL A 59 -7.36 7.11 8.05
C VAL A 59 -7.51 5.82 8.85
N TYR A 60 -6.40 5.10 9.05
CA TYR A 60 -6.39 3.81 9.75
C TYR A 60 -6.37 3.96 11.28
N HIS A 61 -5.71 5.00 11.77
CA HIS A 61 -5.58 5.25 13.21
C HIS A 61 -5.48 6.75 13.46
N GLY A 62 -6.44 7.30 14.20
CA GLY A 62 -6.56 8.73 14.48
C GLY A 62 -6.06 9.16 15.87
N ASP A 63 -5.52 8.23 16.67
CA ASP A 63 -5.02 8.52 18.00
C ASP A 63 -3.70 9.30 17.93
N SER A 64 -3.70 10.52 18.46
CA SER A 64 -2.55 11.42 18.37
C SER A 64 -1.35 10.95 19.20
N GLU A 65 -1.55 10.24 20.32
CA GLU A 65 -0.45 9.71 21.13
C GLU A 65 0.26 8.58 20.38
N HIS A 66 -0.52 7.69 19.75
CA HIS A 66 0.05 6.64 18.91
C HIS A 66 0.81 7.20 17.71
N ILE A 67 0.27 8.22 17.02
CA ILE A 67 0.97 8.88 15.91
C ILE A 67 2.28 9.53 16.36
N GLN A 68 2.31 10.17 17.53
CA GLN A 68 3.56 10.72 18.09
C GLN A 68 4.58 9.62 18.38
N PHE A 69 4.15 8.48 18.89
CA PHE A 69 5.03 7.33 19.08
C PHE A 69 5.61 6.84 17.75
N LEU A 70 4.78 6.69 16.69
CA LEU A 70 5.25 6.31 15.36
C LEU A 70 6.26 7.30 14.78
N ASN A 71 6.06 8.61 15.00
CA ASN A 71 7.00 9.63 14.58
C ASN A 71 8.37 9.50 15.29
N GLN A 72 8.39 9.09 16.56
CA GLN A 72 9.64 8.79 17.27
C GLN A 72 10.33 7.56 16.67
N VAL A 73 9.59 6.49 16.38
CA VAL A 73 10.12 5.30 15.71
C VAL A 73 10.71 5.67 14.34
N TYR A 74 9.99 6.46 13.54
CA TYR A 74 10.50 6.95 12.25
C TYR A 74 11.78 7.76 12.41
N SER A 75 11.84 8.67 13.38
CA SER A 75 13.04 9.47 13.66
C SER A 75 14.27 8.60 13.96
N LEU A 76 14.10 7.48 14.66
CA LEU A 76 15.19 6.54 14.97
C LEU A 76 15.65 5.74 13.75
N THR A 77 14.74 5.49 12.80
CA THR A 77 14.98 4.57 11.68
C THR A 77 15.08 5.25 10.32
N SER A 78 14.95 6.57 10.26
CA SER A 78 14.87 7.36 9.00
C SER A 78 16.09 7.21 8.08
N GLN A 79 17.23 6.76 8.61
CA GLN A 79 18.46 6.51 7.84
C GLN A 79 18.65 5.03 7.48
N TYR A 80 17.73 4.15 7.90
CA TYR A 80 17.86 2.73 7.62
C TYR A 80 17.59 2.44 6.16
N ASN A 81 18.44 1.62 5.55
CA ASN A 81 18.27 1.12 4.21
C ASN A 81 18.06 -0.41 4.26
N PRO A 82 16.84 -0.92 4.06
CA PRO A 82 16.55 -2.36 4.13
C PRO A 82 17.35 -3.22 3.17
N LEU A 83 17.89 -2.64 2.09
CA LEU A 83 18.77 -3.36 1.15
C LEU A 83 20.07 -3.82 1.82
N HIS A 84 20.51 -3.10 2.86
CA HIS A 84 21.75 -3.39 3.60
C HIS A 84 21.45 -4.07 4.92
N ALA A 85 21.03 -5.33 4.86
CA ALA A 85 20.74 -6.15 6.03
C ALA A 85 21.96 -6.42 6.92
N ASP A 86 23.16 -6.32 6.37
CA ASP A 86 24.44 -6.38 7.08
C ASP A 86 24.64 -5.20 8.03
N LEU A 87 24.17 -4.01 7.64
CA LEU A 87 24.25 -2.80 8.47
C LEU A 87 23.04 -2.65 9.42
N TRP A 88 21.87 -3.01 8.96
CA TRP A 88 20.61 -2.88 9.71
C TRP A 88 19.85 -4.21 9.80
N PRO A 89 20.39 -5.22 10.49
CA PRO A 89 19.74 -6.54 10.61
C PRO A 89 18.38 -6.49 11.33
N SER A 90 18.10 -5.42 12.08
CA SER A 90 16.80 -5.19 12.71
C SER A 90 15.64 -5.13 11.70
N ASN A 91 15.87 -4.65 10.49
CA ASN A 91 14.83 -4.64 9.45
C ASN A 91 14.37 -6.06 9.09
N VAL A 92 15.32 -6.96 8.90
CA VAL A 92 15.04 -8.38 8.62
C VAL A 92 14.33 -9.05 9.79
N LYS A 93 14.79 -8.74 11.03
CA LYS A 93 14.15 -9.23 12.25
C LYS A 93 12.69 -8.82 12.33
N TYR A 94 12.41 -7.53 12.18
CA TYR A 94 11.04 -7.00 12.30
C TYR A 94 10.13 -7.52 11.19
N GLU A 95 10.62 -7.61 9.96
CA GLU A 95 9.85 -8.18 8.86
C GLU A 95 9.50 -9.65 9.12
N ALA A 96 10.47 -10.46 9.54
CA ALA A 96 10.26 -11.86 9.88
C ALA A 96 9.24 -12.04 11.02
N GLU A 97 9.30 -11.20 12.05
CA GLU A 97 8.35 -11.23 13.17
C GLU A 97 6.93 -10.81 12.74
N ILE A 98 6.78 -9.81 11.88
CA ILE A 98 5.47 -9.42 11.32
C ILE A 98 4.87 -10.56 10.52
N VAL A 99 5.65 -11.22 9.67
CA VAL A 99 5.21 -12.36 8.87
C VAL A 99 4.78 -13.52 9.79
N GLU A 100 5.57 -13.85 10.79
CA GLU A 100 5.29 -14.93 11.74
C GLU A 100 4.03 -14.65 12.58
N MET A 101 3.89 -13.44 13.12
CA MET A 101 2.69 -13.03 13.86
C MET A 101 1.44 -13.10 12.98
N THR A 102 1.54 -12.64 11.73
CA THR A 102 0.43 -12.68 10.77
C THR A 102 0.06 -14.13 10.42
N ALA A 103 1.03 -14.99 10.20
CA ALA A 103 0.80 -16.42 9.95
C ALA A 103 0.09 -17.10 11.11
N ASN A 104 0.48 -16.79 12.35
CA ASN A 104 -0.19 -17.31 13.55
C ASN A 104 -1.64 -16.80 13.67
N MET A 105 -1.89 -15.53 13.40
CA MET A 105 -3.26 -14.97 13.37
C MET A 105 -4.15 -15.64 12.32
N LEU A 106 -3.58 -16.06 11.19
CA LEU A 106 -4.30 -16.73 10.10
C LEU A 106 -4.41 -18.26 10.27
N GLY A 107 -4.01 -18.80 11.43
CA GLY A 107 -4.20 -20.22 11.76
C GLY A 107 -3.07 -21.13 11.27
N LYS A 108 -1.83 -20.68 11.33
CA LYS A 108 -0.63 -21.50 11.01
C LYS A 108 -0.67 -22.87 11.68
N GLU A 109 -1.14 -22.95 12.92
CA GLU A 109 -1.27 -24.19 13.69
C GLU A 109 -2.27 -25.19 13.08
N ASN A 110 -3.19 -24.73 12.24
CA ASN A 110 -4.17 -25.56 11.55
C ASN A 110 -3.71 -25.97 10.13
N THR A 111 -2.50 -25.61 9.76
CA THR A 111 -1.92 -26.01 8.48
C THR A 111 -1.58 -27.51 8.54
N PRO A 112 -2.01 -28.34 7.56
CA PRO A 112 -1.66 -29.77 7.54
C PRO A 112 -0.16 -29.97 7.71
N GLU A 113 0.22 -31.04 8.42
CA GLU A 113 1.61 -31.31 8.80
C GLU A 113 2.58 -30.98 7.68
N ILE A 114 3.41 -30.01 7.94
CA ILE A 114 4.52 -29.60 7.10
C ILE A 114 5.51 -30.77 7.18
N ALA A 115 5.67 -31.48 6.08
CA ALA A 115 6.50 -32.71 6.02
C ALA A 115 7.97 -32.44 6.37
N ASP A 116 8.44 -31.23 6.18
CA ASP A 116 9.78 -30.76 6.52
C ASP A 116 9.72 -29.36 7.18
N PRO A 117 9.81 -29.26 8.52
CA PRO A 117 9.75 -27.98 9.23
C PRO A 117 10.84 -26.96 8.85
N GLU A 118 11.94 -27.39 8.26
CA GLU A 118 13.01 -26.52 7.79
C GLU A 118 12.72 -25.96 6.38
N ARG A 119 12.09 -26.76 5.54
CA ARG A 119 11.80 -26.43 4.14
C ARG A 119 10.44 -25.76 3.96
N ASP A 120 9.46 -26.23 4.70
CA ASP A 120 8.04 -25.91 4.49
C ASP A 120 7.56 -24.80 5.47
N LYS A 121 8.42 -23.82 5.79
CA LYS A 121 8.06 -22.67 6.62
C LYS A 121 7.05 -21.79 5.88
N ILE A 122 6.08 -21.26 6.63
CA ILE A 122 5.23 -20.19 6.10
C ILE A 122 6.11 -18.97 5.85
N CYS A 123 6.15 -18.55 4.61
CA CYS A 123 6.93 -17.41 4.16
C CYS A 123 6.01 -16.24 3.77
N GLY A 124 6.55 -15.04 3.86
CA GLY A 124 5.86 -13.83 3.45
C GLY A 124 6.83 -12.68 3.25
N VAL A 125 6.29 -11.55 2.89
CA VAL A 125 7.02 -10.31 2.70
C VAL A 125 6.14 -9.13 3.12
N VAL A 126 6.73 -8.12 3.72
CA VAL A 126 6.07 -6.83 3.95
C VAL A 126 6.15 -6.03 2.65
N THR A 127 5.01 -5.54 2.18
CA THR A 127 4.89 -4.81 0.91
C THR A 127 4.70 -3.31 1.15
N SER A 128 4.83 -2.52 0.09
CA SER A 128 4.60 -1.07 0.13
C SER A 128 3.11 -0.68 0.31
N GLY A 129 2.18 -1.65 0.16
CA GLY A 129 0.75 -1.41 0.31
C GLY A 129 -0.09 -2.53 -0.29
N GLY A 130 -1.42 -2.43 -0.13
CA GLY A 130 -2.37 -3.47 -0.54
C GLY A 130 -2.31 -3.81 -2.03
N THR A 131 -2.07 -2.84 -2.90
CA THR A 131 -1.93 -3.09 -4.34
C THR A 131 -0.75 -4.01 -4.63
N GLU A 132 0.42 -3.77 -4.03
CA GLU A 132 1.58 -4.64 -4.20
C GLU A 132 1.32 -6.03 -3.61
N SER A 133 0.68 -6.11 -2.45
CA SER A 133 0.29 -7.39 -1.84
C SER A 133 -0.57 -8.23 -2.79
N ILE A 134 -1.58 -7.62 -3.41
CA ILE A 134 -2.44 -8.30 -4.39
C ILE A 134 -1.63 -8.73 -5.61
N LEU A 135 -0.79 -7.86 -6.16
CA LEU A 135 0.04 -8.19 -7.32
C LEU A 135 0.97 -9.38 -7.03
N LEU A 136 1.66 -9.37 -5.89
CA LEU A 136 2.56 -10.45 -5.51
C LEU A 136 1.81 -11.77 -5.26
N ALA A 137 0.65 -11.72 -4.62
CA ALA A 137 -0.20 -12.90 -4.43
C ALA A 137 -0.64 -13.49 -5.78
N MET A 138 -1.14 -12.66 -6.70
CA MET A 138 -1.58 -13.12 -8.01
C MET A 138 -0.42 -13.68 -8.85
N LYS A 139 0.76 -13.05 -8.79
CA LYS A 139 1.96 -13.59 -9.40
C LYS A 139 2.32 -14.96 -8.83
N THR A 140 2.27 -15.10 -7.52
CA THR A 140 2.59 -16.35 -6.82
C THR A 140 1.62 -17.47 -7.25
N TYR A 141 0.32 -17.21 -7.26
CA TYR A 141 -0.68 -18.19 -7.72
C TYR A 141 -0.49 -18.59 -9.18
N ARG A 142 -0.21 -17.65 -10.06
CA ARG A 142 0.09 -17.92 -11.48
C ARG A 142 1.33 -18.82 -11.62
N ASP A 143 2.41 -18.47 -10.93
CA ASP A 143 3.68 -19.19 -11.04
C ASP A 143 3.57 -20.59 -10.43
N TYR A 144 2.86 -20.74 -9.31
CA TYR A 144 2.52 -22.02 -8.72
C TYR A 144 1.68 -22.89 -9.66
N ALA A 145 0.62 -22.33 -10.24
CA ALA A 145 -0.24 -23.06 -11.17
C ALA A 145 0.54 -23.54 -12.40
N ARG A 146 1.45 -22.72 -12.90
CA ARG A 146 2.34 -23.12 -14.01
C ARG A 146 3.29 -24.23 -13.63
N LYS A 147 3.97 -24.10 -12.48
CA LYS A 147 5.02 -25.02 -12.05
C LYS A 147 4.45 -26.38 -11.61
N GLU A 148 3.43 -26.35 -10.75
CA GLU A 148 2.93 -27.55 -10.08
C GLU A 148 1.77 -28.23 -10.83
N LYS A 149 1.03 -27.48 -11.66
CA LYS A 149 -0.16 -27.97 -12.37
C LYS A 149 -0.07 -27.89 -13.90
N GLY A 150 1.00 -27.33 -14.46
CA GLY A 150 1.18 -27.15 -15.91
C GLY A 150 0.20 -26.17 -16.55
N ILE A 151 -0.48 -25.31 -15.75
CA ILE A 151 -1.45 -24.34 -16.26
C ILE A 151 -0.69 -23.13 -16.83
N THR A 152 -0.81 -22.91 -18.14
CA THR A 152 -0.14 -21.82 -18.86
C THR A 152 -1.07 -20.66 -19.22
N ASP A 153 -2.38 -20.85 -19.18
CA ASP A 153 -3.42 -19.86 -19.43
C ASP A 153 -4.36 -19.77 -18.20
N PRO A 154 -3.93 -19.15 -17.11
CA PRO A 154 -4.68 -19.10 -15.86
C PRO A 154 -5.86 -18.13 -15.97
N GLU A 155 -6.95 -18.43 -15.26
CA GLU A 155 -8.10 -17.57 -15.07
C GLU A 155 -8.29 -17.26 -13.57
N MET A 156 -8.84 -16.08 -13.25
CA MET A 156 -9.31 -15.74 -11.92
C MET A 156 -10.79 -15.35 -11.95
N LEU A 157 -11.53 -15.84 -10.97
CA LEU A 157 -12.93 -15.46 -10.74
C LEU A 157 -12.97 -14.35 -9.71
N VAL A 158 -13.63 -13.25 -10.03
CA VAL A 158 -13.72 -12.08 -9.14
C VAL A 158 -15.12 -11.50 -9.16
N PRO A 159 -15.60 -10.89 -8.08
CA PRO A 159 -16.85 -10.13 -8.11
C PRO A 159 -16.70 -8.88 -8.99
N GLU A 160 -17.80 -8.34 -9.50
CA GLU A 160 -17.79 -7.10 -10.27
C GLU A 160 -17.20 -5.91 -9.52
N THR A 161 -17.32 -5.91 -8.18
CA THR A 161 -16.84 -4.86 -7.28
C THR A 161 -15.39 -5.08 -6.80
N VAL A 162 -14.66 -6.00 -7.42
CA VAL A 162 -13.28 -6.28 -7.03
C VAL A 162 -12.40 -5.03 -7.11
N HIS A 163 -11.44 -4.92 -6.22
CA HIS A 163 -10.48 -3.81 -6.23
C HIS A 163 -9.65 -3.78 -7.53
N ALA A 164 -9.42 -2.60 -8.08
CA ALA A 164 -8.72 -2.38 -9.35
C ALA A 164 -7.31 -3.00 -9.45
N ALA A 165 -6.69 -3.34 -8.32
CA ALA A 165 -5.41 -4.06 -8.31
C ALA A 165 -5.50 -5.46 -8.95
N PHE A 166 -6.67 -6.10 -8.95
CA PHE A 166 -6.87 -7.38 -9.65
C PHE A 166 -6.92 -7.18 -11.16
N ASP A 167 -7.50 -6.07 -11.66
CA ASP A 167 -7.43 -5.71 -13.07
C ASP A 167 -6.00 -5.47 -13.50
N LYS A 168 -5.23 -4.72 -12.68
CA LYS A 168 -3.81 -4.52 -12.90
C LYS A 168 -3.03 -5.85 -12.92
N ALA A 169 -3.33 -6.78 -12.01
CA ALA A 169 -2.71 -8.10 -11.98
C ALA A 169 -3.03 -8.93 -13.23
N SER A 170 -4.28 -8.85 -13.72
CA SER A 170 -4.69 -9.47 -14.99
C SER A 170 -3.78 -9.03 -16.14
N GLU A 171 -3.64 -7.73 -16.32
CA GLU A 171 -2.81 -7.14 -17.37
C GLU A 171 -1.32 -7.48 -17.22
N TYR A 172 -0.77 -7.31 -16.01
CA TYR A 172 0.67 -7.50 -15.78
C TYR A 172 1.11 -8.95 -15.89
N PHE A 173 0.23 -9.90 -15.56
CA PHE A 173 0.61 -11.29 -15.43
C PHE A 173 -0.08 -12.22 -16.44
N ASN A 174 -0.85 -11.67 -17.38
CA ASN A 174 -1.64 -12.43 -18.36
C ASN A 174 -2.52 -13.48 -17.67
N ILE A 175 -3.30 -13.06 -16.68
CA ILE A 175 -4.30 -13.87 -15.99
C ILE A 175 -5.66 -13.42 -16.48
N ARG A 176 -6.42 -14.29 -17.13
CA ARG A 176 -7.75 -13.94 -17.64
C ARG A 176 -8.72 -13.70 -16.49
N ILE A 177 -9.34 -12.53 -16.47
CA ILE A 177 -10.33 -12.17 -15.45
C ILE A 177 -11.74 -12.55 -15.91
N ARG A 178 -12.47 -13.23 -15.02
CA ARG A 178 -13.91 -13.51 -15.18
C ARG A 178 -14.66 -12.88 -14.03
N ARG A 179 -15.52 -11.91 -14.39
CA ARG A 179 -16.34 -11.20 -13.41
C ARG A 179 -17.63 -11.96 -13.16
N ILE A 180 -17.97 -12.07 -11.89
CA ILE A 180 -19.20 -12.69 -11.42
C ILE A 180 -20.11 -11.57 -10.93
N PRO A 181 -21.34 -11.47 -11.48
CA PRO A 181 -22.33 -10.53 -10.99
C PRO A 181 -22.60 -10.74 -9.50
N LEU A 182 -22.89 -9.65 -8.80
CA LEU A 182 -23.35 -9.72 -7.41
C LEU A 182 -24.88 -9.81 -7.41
N ASP A 183 -25.42 -10.65 -6.55
CA ASP A 183 -26.85 -10.69 -6.30
C ASP A 183 -27.23 -9.45 -5.48
N SER A 184 -28.44 -8.95 -5.71
CA SER A 184 -28.94 -7.73 -5.05
C SER A 184 -29.61 -8.00 -3.70
N GLU A 185 -29.54 -9.25 -3.19
CA GLU A 185 -30.07 -9.61 -1.87
C GLU A 185 -29.13 -9.31 -0.71
#